data_75e9bcf2c68966a6087fedaf62063280
#
_entry.id   75e9bcf2c68966a6087fedaf62063280
#
_cell.length_a   1.000
_cell.length_b   1.000
_cell.length_c   1.000
_cell.angle_alpha   90.00
_cell.angle_beta   90.00
_cell.angle_gamma   90.00
#
_symmetry.space_group_name_H-M   'P 1'
#
loop_
_entity.id
_entity.type
_entity.pdbx_description
1 polymer ?
#
loop_
_entity_poly.entity_id
_entity_poly.type
_entity_poly.pdbx_seq_one_letter_code
_entity_poly.pdbx_strand_id
1 'polypeptide(L)'
;MPHFHIGTMSCHTGTVNLSHRRCYKMNSTLIRYCRAMKYDFMTRSRYVWLTLMILMSASAFAQKAERDYIRKGNRAFKDSVYVDAEVDYRKALDANPQSTIARFNLGNTLLWQNKAQEAMNEFADAARIEKDKGRKAQIFHNMGVIFHTMKEYEKAIEAYKESLRNNPNDDETRYNLALAQKMLKDQQQNQNQDQQNQQNQQEQQQDQQQNQQDQQQQQQEQQQQSEQQQNEMSKENAEQLLNSVMQDEQDTQDKVKKQQVIQGSQLEKDW
;
A
#
# COMPACT_ATOMS: atom_id res chain seq x y z
N MET A 1 -3.10 14.11 -47.91
CA MET A 1 -4.23 14.97 -47.49
C MET A 1 -4.70 15.78 -48.69
N PRO A 2 -5.88 15.56 -49.24
CA PRO A 2 -6.44 16.44 -50.30
C PRO A 2 -7.31 17.51 -49.65
N HIS A 3 -6.97 18.76 -49.92
CA HIS A 3 -7.76 19.94 -49.58
C HIS A 3 -9.03 19.99 -50.44
N PHE A 4 -10.20 19.92 -49.78
CA PHE A 4 -11.45 20.26 -50.43
C PHE A 4 -11.72 21.75 -50.26
N HIS A 5 -11.64 22.51 -51.37
CA HIS A 5 -12.11 23.88 -51.44
C HIS A 5 -13.65 23.87 -51.51
N ILE A 6 -14.31 24.38 -50.47
CA ILE A 6 -15.75 24.69 -50.54
C ILE A 6 -15.86 26.09 -51.09
N GLY A 7 -16.24 26.16 -52.35
CA GLY A 7 -16.59 27.43 -53.01
C GLY A 7 -17.93 27.96 -52.50
N THR A 8 -17.89 29.07 -51.79
CA THR A 8 -19.10 29.84 -51.44
C THR A 8 -19.69 30.51 -52.68
N MET A 9 -20.84 30.01 -53.13
CA MET A 9 -21.62 30.71 -54.17
C MET A 9 -22.40 31.84 -53.50
N SER A 10 -21.92 33.06 -53.70
CA SER A 10 -22.62 34.32 -53.41
C SER A 10 -23.67 34.55 -54.45
N CYS A 11 -24.95 34.58 -54.08
CA CYS A 11 -26.04 35.04 -54.96
C CYS A 11 -26.09 36.58 -54.97
N HIS A 12 -25.47 37.20 -55.95
CA HIS A 12 -25.73 38.61 -56.26
C HIS A 12 -27.09 38.76 -56.99
N THR A 13 -27.98 39.57 -56.45
CA THR A 13 -29.21 40.04 -57.08
C THR A 13 -28.85 41.06 -58.15
N GLY A 14 -28.64 40.60 -59.37
CA GLY A 14 -28.49 41.43 -60.53
C GLY A 14 -29.71 41.24 -61.47
N THR A 15 -30.35 42.31 -61.83
CA THR A 15 -31.45 42.41 -62.85
C THR A 15 -31.01 41.80 -64.15
N VAL A 16 -31.51 40.60 -64.48
CA VAL A 16 -31.19 39.93 -65.74
C VAL A 16 -32.22 40.22 -66.76
N ASN A 17 -31.75 40.85 -67.81
CA ASN A 17 -32.45 41.21 -69.06
C ASN A 17 -33.07 39.98 -69.77
N LEU A 18 -34.35 40.05 -70.11
CA LEU A 18 -35.23 38.96 -70.59
C LEU A 18 -34.96 38.57 -72.06
N SER A 19 -33.80 38.03 -72.42
CA SER A 19 -33.62 37.61 -73.85
C SER A 19 -32.95 36.22 -74.04
N HIS A 20 -32.70 35.43 -73.03
CA HIS A 20 -32.29 34.04 -73.21
C HIS A 20 -33.01 33.08 -72.22
N ARG A 21 -34.28 32.73 -72.57
CA ARG A 21 -34.98 31.60 -72.02
C ARG A 21 -34.31 30.30 -72.48
N ARG A 22 -33.16 29.89 -71.93
CA ARG A 22 -32.84 28.49 -71.84
C ARG A 22 -33.46 27.96 -70.55
N CYS A 23 -34.74 27.55 -70.70
CA CYS A 23 -35.32 26.67 -69.65
C CYS A 23 -34.45 25.42 -69.54
N TYR A 24 -33.57 25.41 -68.58
CA TYR A 24 -33.05 24.15 -68.10
C TYR A 24 -34.27 23.39 -67.52
N LYS A 25 -34.83 22.44 -68.33
CA LYS A 25 -35.68 21.39 -67.80
C LYS A 25 -34.81 20.63 -66.74
N MET A 26 -34.81 21.12 -65.53
CA MET A 26 -34.22 20.32 -64.40
C MET A 26 -34.97 19.01 -64.42
N ASN A 27 -34.24 17.96 -64.76
CA ASN A 27 -34.77 16.61 -64.94
C ASN A 27 -35.53 16.26 -63.64
N SER A 28 -36.80 15.93 -63.73
CA SER A 28 -37.71 15.65 -62.61
C SER A 28 -37.12 14.59 -61.64
N THR A 29 -36.24 13.77 -62.18
CA THR A 29 -35.46 12.81 -61.43
C THR A 29 -34.44 13.46 -60.48
N LEU A 30 -33.73 14.53 -60.91
CA LEU A 30 -32.74 15.22 -60.02
C LEU A 30 -33.47 15.95 -58.89
N ILE A 31 -34.64 16.54 -59.14
CA ILE A 31 -35.41 17.16 -58.05
C ILE A 31 -35.92 16.14 -57.05
N ARG A 32 -36.33 14.95 -57.53
CA ARG A 32 -36.71 13.82 -56.61
C ARG A 32 -35.52 13.34 -55.81
N TYR A 33 -34.35 13.22 -56.41
CA TYR A 33 -33.13 12.81 -55.71
C TYR A 33 -32.71 13.83 -54.63
N CYS A 34 -32.68 15.11 -54.94
CA CYS A 34 -32.35 16.15 -53.96
C CYS A 34 -33.39 16.21 -52.82
N ARG A 35 -34.66 15.99 -53.13
CA ARG A 35 -35.72 15.94 -52.12
C ARG A 35 -35.58 14.68 -51.24
N ALA A 36 -35.31 13.52 -51.82
CA ALA A 36 -35.06 12.28 -51.08
C ALA A 36 -33.84 12.41 -50.18
N MET A 37 -32.70 12.94 -50.66
CA MET A 37 -31.50 13.18 -49.83
C MET A 37 -31.78 14.14 -48.66
N LYS A 38 -32.59 15.19 -48.90
CA LYS A 38 -32.95 16.12 -47.83
C LYS A 38 -33.86 15.47 -46.77
N TYR A 39 -34.76 14.60 -47.18
CA TYR A 39 -35.60 13.81 -46.26
C TYR A 39 -34.77 12.80 -45.48
N ASP A 40 -33.84 12.09 -46.14
CA ASP A 40 -32.93 11.14 -45.45
C ASP A 40 -32.02 11.84 -44.46
N PHE A 41 -31.47 13.00 -44.78
CA PHE A 41 -30.65 13.78 -43.85
C PHE A 41 -31.48 14.29 -42.67
N MET A 42 -32.68 14.80 -42.87
CA MET A 42 -33.54 15.27 -41.79
C MET A 42 -34.03 14.13 -40.88
N THR A 43 -34.35 12.96 -41.44
CA THR A 43 -34.76 11.80 -40.66
C THR A 43 -33.60 11.24 -39.85
N ARG A 44 -32.41 11.09 -40.45
CA ARG A 44 -31.20 10.67 -39.71
C ARG A 44 -30.85 11.64 -38.58
N SER A 45 -30.94 12.95 -38.84
CA SER A 45 -30.72 13.98 -37.80
C SER A 45 -31.72 13.83 -36.64
N ARG A 46 -33.01 13.57 -36.89
CA ARG A 46 -34.01 13.35 -35.85
C ARG A 46 -33.69 12.14 -34.98
N TYR A 47 -33.28 11.04 -35.60
CA TYR A 47 -32.88 9.84 -34.84
C TYR A 47 -31.62 10.07 -33.98
N VAL A 48 -30.64 10.82 -34.48
CA VAL A 48 -29.45 11.23 -33.70
C VAL A 48 -29.86 12.07 -32.49
N TRP A 49 -30.75 13.04 -32.65
CA TRP A 49 -31.24 13.84 -31.54
C TRP A 49 -32.05 13.01 -30.53
N LEU A 50 -32.88 12.07 -30.98
CA LEU A 50 -33.63 11.16 -30.10
C LEU A 50 -32.71 10.24 -29.32
N THR A 51 -31.68 9.67 -29.95
CA THR A 51 -30.69 8.83 -29.25
C THR A 51 -29.88 9.61 -28.22
N LEU A 52 -29.49 10.86 -28.56
CA LEU A 52 -28.82 11.75 -27.60
C LEU A 52 -29.71 12.06 -26.38
N MET A 53 -30.98 12.35 -26.60
CA MET A 53 -31.96 12.61 -25.53
C MET A 53 -32.13 11.38 -24.61
N ILE A 54 -32.18 10.18 -25.18
CA ILE A 54 -32.29 8.92 -24.41
C ILE A 54 -31.01 8.70 -23.59
N LEU A 55 -29.83 8.93 -24.16
CA LEU A 55 -28.55 8.79 -23.44
C LEU A 55 -28.43 9.79 -22.29
N MET A 56 -28.87 11.04 -22.50
CA MET A 56 -28.85 12.05 -21.43
C MET A 56 -29.84 11.72 -20.30
N SER A 57 -31.01 11.14 -20.61
CA SER A 57 -31.97 10.74 -19.59
C SER A 57 -31.45 9.56 -18.76
N ALA A 58 -30.83 8.58 -19.42
CA ALA A 58 -30.25 7.42 -18.72
C ALA A 58 -29.16 7.82 -17.68
N SER A 59 -28.29 8.78 -18.05
CA SER A 59 -27.26 9.29 -17.12
C SER A 59 -27.87 10.03 -15.93
N ALA A 60 -28.95 10.77 -16.11
CA ALA A 60 -29.65 11.45 -15.02
C ALA A 60 -30.28 10.48 -14.02
N PHE A 61 -30.86 9.38 -14.50
CA PHE A 61 -31.39 8.31 -13.63
C PHE A 61 -30.29 7.61 -12.83
N ALA A 62 -29.14 7.29 -13.46
CA ALA A 62 -28.00 6.69 -12.80
C ALA A 62 -27.46 7.57 -11.66
N GLN A 63 -27.29 8.88 -11.90
CA GLN A 63 -26.86 9.84 -10.88
C GLN A 63 -27.84 9.96 -9.70
N LYS A 64 -29.14 9.87 -9.96
CA LYS A 64 -30.14 9.87 -8.90
C LYS A 64 -30.04 8.60 -8.05
N ALA A 65 -29.95 7.44 -8.71
CA ALA A 65 -29.82 6.14 -8.04
C ALA A 65 -28.56 6.09 -7.17
N GLU A 66 -27.40 6.51 -7.68
CA GLU A 66 -26.15 6.64 -6.93
C GLU A 66 -26.34 7.44 -5.64
N ARG A 67 -26.88 8.66 -5.75
CA ARG A 67 -27.09 9.55 -4.59
C ARG A 67 -28.03 8.96 -3.56
N ASP A 68 -29.08 8.26 -4.00
CA ASP A 68 -30.06 7.66 -3.10
C ASP A 68 -29.44 6.48 -2.35
N TYR A 69 -28.63 5.65 -3.01
CA TYR A 69 -27.87 4.57 -2.35
C TYR A 69 -26.80 5.10 -1.40
N ILE A 70 -26.03 6.13 -1.79
CA ILE A 70 -25.07 6.78 -0.88
C ILE A 70 -25.78 7.30 0.39
N ARG A 71 -26.94 7.93 0.26
CA ARG A 71 -27.71 8.41 1.44
C ARG A 71 -28.20 7.29 2.34
N LYS A 72 -28.59 6.14 1.76
CA LYS A 72 -28.98 4.95 2.54
C LYS A 72 -27.78 4.35 3.25
N GLY A 73 -26.67 4.17 2.54
CA GLY A 73 -25.43 3.69 3.12
C GLY A 73 -24.91 4.59 4.24
N ASN A 74 -24.97 5.92 4.08
CA ASN A 74 -24.59 6.87 5.12
C ASN A 74 -25.46 6.76 6.37
N ARG A 75 -26.75 6.46 6.23
CA ARG A 75 -27.64 6.23 7.37
C ARG A 75 -27.27 4.93 8.08
N ALA A 76 -27.16 3.83 7.33
CA ALA A 76 -26.77 2.54 7.88
C ALA A 76 -25.40 2.61 8.58
N PHE A 77 -24.43 3.33 7.99
CA PHE A 77 -23.12 3.56 8.60
C PHE A 77 -23.23 4.32 9.93
N LYS A 78 -24.03 5.40 9.96
CA LYS A 78 -24.27 6.18 11.18
C LYS A 78 -24.95 5.36 12.29
N ASP A 79 -25.82 4.44 11.88
CA ASP A 79 -26.51 3.52 12.79
C ASP A 79 -25.63 2.30 13.16
N SER A 80 -24.35 2.30 12.73
CA SER A 80 -23.36 1.23 12.94
C SER A 80 -23.75 -0.12 12.31
N VAL A 81 -24.68 -0.13 11.34
CA VAL A 81 -25.08 -1.30 10.58
C VAL A 81 -24.20 -1.41 9.33
N TYR A 82 -22.92 -1.77 9.54
CA TYR A 82 -21.88 -1.69 8.51
C TYR A 82 -22.13 -2.66 7.33
N VAL A 83 -22.80 -3.79 7.56
CA VAL A 83 -23.12 -4.75 6.49
C VAL A 83 -24.11 -4.14 5.50
N ASP A 84 -25.16 -3.48 5.99
CA ASP A 84 -26.16 -2.82 5.14
C ASP A 84 -25.54 -1.61 4.43
N ALA A 85 -24.68 -0.86 5.12
CA ALA A 85 -23.93 0.26 4.53
C ALA A 85 -23.07 -0.22 3.35
N GLU A 86 -22.35 -1.33 3.51
CA GLU A 86 -21.56 -1.95 2.43
C GLU A 86 -22.41 -2.28 1.21
N VAL A 87 -23.57 -2.95 1.45
CA VAL A 87 -24.51 -3.32 0.37
C VAL A 87 -24.98 -2.09 -0.40
N ASP A 88 -25.36 -1.03 0.32
CA ASP A 88 -25.86 0.18 -0.31
C ASP A 88 -24.77 0.96 -1.07
N TYR A 89 -23.54 1.03 -0.54
CA TYR A 89 -22.43 1.64 -1.28
C TYR A 89 -22.03 0.83 -2.53
N ARG A 90 -22.07 -0.50 -2.49
CA ARG A 90 -21.86 -1.34 -3.68
C ARG A 90 -22.94 -1.10 -4.72
N LYS A 91 -24.22 -0.98 -4.34
CA LYS A 91 -25.30 -0.57 -5.26
C LYS A 91 -25.09 0.83 -5.85
N ALA A 92 -24.51 1.76 -5.08
CA ALA A 92 -24.13 3.06 -5.60
C ALA A 92 -23.04 2.95 -6.69
N LEU A 93 -22.06 2.05 -6.49
CA LEU A 93 -21.01 1.76 -7.47
C LEU A 93 -21.55 1.01 -8.72
N ASP A 94 -22.55 0.16 -8.56
CA ASP A 94 -23.26 -0.46 -9.71
C ASP A 94 -23.95 0.60 -10.58
N ALA A 95 -24.53 1.63 -9.94
CA ALA A 95 -25.15 2.75 -10.67
C ALA A 95 -24.11 3.71 -11.28
N ASN A 96 -23.00 3.96 -10.57
CA ASN A 96 -21.90 4.80 -11.05
C ASN A 96 -20.54 4.23 -10.59
N PRO A 97 -19.86 3.42 -11.42
CA PRO A 97 -18.55 2.85 -11.12
C PRO A 97 -17.43 3.88 -10.87
N GLN A 98 -17.62 5.14 -11.28
CA GLN A 98 -16.66 6.24 -11.09
C GLN A 98 -16.96 7.08 -9.83
N SER A 99 -17.88 6.66 -8.97
CA SER A 99 -18.21 7.38 -7.76
C SER A 99 -17.10 7.29 -6.72
N THR A 100 -16.27 8.33 -6.61
CA THR A 100 -15.23 8.42 -5.59
C THR A 100 -15.81 8.49 -4.17
N ILE A 101 -16.99 9.11 -4.02
CA ILE A 101 -17.68 9.22 -2.74
C ILE A 101 -18.15 7.84 -2.26
N ALA A 102 -18.74 7.04 -3.16
CA ALA A 102 -19.20 5.69 -2.80
C ALA A 102 -18.01 4.79 -2.43
N ARG A 103 -16.89 4.84 -3.22
CA ARG A 103 -15.66 4.08 -2.90
C ARG A 103 -15.05 4.50 -1.58
N PHE A 104 -14.94 5.80 -1.31
CA PHE A 104 -14.42 6.31 -0.06
C PHE A 104 -15.24 5.83 1.15
N ASN A 105 -16.57 5.94 1.04
CA ASN A 105 -17.46 5.51 2.13
C ASN A 105 -17.48 3.99 2.30
N LEU A 106 -17.37 3.24 1.18
CA LEU A 106 -17.22 1.79 1.21
C LEU A 106 -15.90 1.40 1.91
N GLY A 107 -14.80 2.05 1.55
CA GLY A 107 -13.50 1.85 2.21
C GLY A 107 -13.57 2.07 3.72
N ASN A 108 -14.19 3.17 4.16
CA ASN A 108 -14.41 3.43 5.59
C ASN A 108 -15.27 2.34 6.24
N THR A 109 -16.33 1.90 5.56
CA THR A 109 -17.22 0.85 6.07
C THR A 109 -16.48 -0.49 6.23
N LEU A 110 -15.65 -0.84 5.27
CA LEU A 110 -14.81 -2.04 5.31
C LEU A 110 -13.79 -2.00 6.45
N LEU A 111 -13.24 -0.81 6.78
CA LEU A 111 -12.38 -0.65 7.94
C LEU A 111 -13.10 -0.98 9.25
N TRP A 112 -14.32 -0.48 9.42
CA TRP A 112 -15.14 -0.80 10.59
C TRP A 112 -15.52 -2.28 10.68
N GLN A 113 -15.48 -3.00 9.56
CA GLN A 113 -15.66 -4.46 9.51
C GLN A 113 -14.34 -5.24 9.65
N ASN A 114 -13.21 -4.59 9.95
CA ASN A 114 -11.88 -5.19 10.00
C ASN A 114 -11.39 -5.80 8.67
N LYS A 115 -11.93 -5.33 7.54
CA LYS A 115 -11.57 -5.75 6.18
C LYS A 115 -10.55 -4.78 5.57
N ALA A 116 -9.38 -4.62 6.22
CA ALA A 116 -8.40 -3.58 5.88
C ALA A 116 -7.87 -3.68 4.45
N GLN A 117 -7.64 -4.90 3.93
CA GLN A 117 -7.15 -5.11 2.57
C GLN A 117 -8.17 -4.71 1.51
N GLU A 118 -9.44 -5.03 1.72
CA GLU A 118 -10.53 -4.61 0.81
C GLU A 118 -10.69 -3.08 0.84
N ALA A 119 -10.65 -2.48 2.04
CA ALA A 119 -10.69 -1.04 2.21
C ALA A 119 -9.55 -0.33 1.46
N MET A 120 -8.32 -0.87 1.52
CA MET A 120 -7.16 -0.35 0.81
C MET A 120 -7.39 -0.35 -0.71
N ASN A 121 -7.99 -1.41 -1.27
CA ASN A 121 -8.30 -1.50 -2.69
C ASN A 121 -9.29 -0.40 -3.11
N GLU A 122 -10.36 -0.20 -2.32
CA GLU A 122 -11.35 0.84 -2.61
C GLU A 122 -10.75 2.26 -2.50
N PHE A 123 -9.90 2.51 -1.51
CA PHE A 123 -9.19 3.79 -1.40
C PHE A 123 -8.20 4.01 -2.55
N ALA A 124 -7.46 2.98 -2.98
CA ALA A 124 -6.54 3.09 -4.11
C ALA A 124 -7.28 3.39 -5.41
N ASP A 125 -8.44 2.76 -5.62
CA ASP A 125 -9.31 3.04 -6.77
C ASP A 125 -9.89 4.45 -6.71
N ALA A 126 -10.33 4.89 -5.53
CA ALA A 126 -10.81 6.25 -5.32
C ALA A 126 -9.72 7.29 -5.59
N ALA A 127 -8.48 7.07 -5.09
CA ALA A 127 -7.36 7.99 -5.27
C ALA A 127 -6.99 8.22 -6.73
N ARG A 128 -7.14 7.19 -7.60
CA ARG A 128 -6.83 7.28 -9.03
C ARG A 128 -7.78 8.22 -9.79
N ILE A 129 -9.04 8.26 -9.40
CA ILE A 129 -10.08 9.00 -10.13
C ILE A 129 -10.48 10.32 -9.45
N GLU A 130 -10.16 10.50 -8.15
CA GLU A 130 -10.52 11.70 -7.40
C GLU A 130 -9.73 12.92 -7.90
N LYS A 131 -10.46 14.01 -8.16
CA LYS A 131 -9.90 15.29 -8.63
C LYS A 131 -9.90 16.37 -7.57
N ASP A 132 -10.81 16.27 -6.58
CA ASP A 132 -10.89 17.22 -5.48
C ASP A 132 -9.74 16.96 -4.50
N LYS A 133 -8.92 17.98 -4.25
CA LYS A 133 -7.74 17.87 -3.40
C LYS A 133 -8.10 17.52 -1.95
N GLY A 134 -9.19 18.08 -1.42
CA GLY A 134 -9.60 17.82 -0.04
C GLY A 134 -9.99 16.35 0.16
N ARG A 135 -10.82 15.79 -0.74
CA ARG A 135 -11.18 14.37 -0.68
C ARG A 135 -9.98 13.47 -0.93
N LYS A 136 -9.11 13.86 -1.87
CA LYS A 136 -7.88 13.11 -2.15
C LYS A 136 -6.98 13.05 -0.92
N ALA A 137 -6.86 14.15 -0.19
CA ALA A 137 -6.15 14.17 1.08
C ALA A 137 -6.74 13.18 2.10
N GLN A 138 -8.07 13.18 2.26
CA GLN A 138 -8.75 12.24 3.17
C GLN A 138 -8.53 10.77 2.79
N ILE A 139 -8.54 10.46 1.48
CA ILE A 139 -8.26 9.09 0.99
C ILE A 139 -6.84 8.67 1.40
N PHE A 140 -5.83 9.51 1.12
CA PHE A 140 -4.44 9.20 1.47
C PHE A 140 -4.21 9.18 2.99
N HIS A 141 -4.90 10.01 3.76
CA HIS A 141 -4.89 9.94 5.21
C HIS A 141 -5.34 8.55 5.69
N ASN A 142 -6.51 8.09 5.24
CA ASN A 142 -7.04 6.79 5.64
C ASN A 142 -6.16 5.61 5.19
N MET A 143 -5.56 5.70 3.99
CA MET A 143 -4.54 4.72 3.56
C MET A 143 -3.34 4.71 4.51
N GLY A 144 -2.88 5.89 4.94
CA GLY A 144 -1.81 6.03 5.91
C GLY A 144 -2.15 5.39 7.26
N VAL A 145 -3.38 5.56 7.75
CA VAL A 145 -3.87 4.91 8.98
C VAL A 145 -3.85 3.39 8.85
N ILE A 146 -4.27 2.84 7.70
CA ILE A 146 -4.21 1.39 7.45
C ILE A 146 -2.77 0.88 7.50
N PHE A 147 -1.86 1.51 6.76
CA PHE A 147 -0.45 1.12 6.75
C PHE A 147 0.19 1.23 8.15
N HIS A 148 -0.14 2.29 8.89
CA HIS A 148 0.32 2.46 10.26
C HIS A 148 -0.15 1.32 11.19
N THR A 149 -1.42 0.92 11.07
CA THR A 149 -2.01 -0.19 11.83
C THR A 149 -1.35 -1.53 11.47
N MET A 150 -0.96 -1.71 10.20
CA MET A 150 -0.21 -2.87 9.71
C MET A 150 1.29 -2.83 10.07
N LYS A 151 1.76 -1.78 10.77
CA LYS A 151 3.18 -1.52 11.07
C LYS A 151 4.08 -1.36 9.84
N GLU A 152 3.48 -1.03 8.69
CA GLU A 152 4.17 -0.71 7.45
C GLU A 152 4.49 0.80 7.43
N TYR A 153 5.35 1.23 8.36
CA TYR A 153 5.54 2.66 8.67
C TYR A 153 6.09 3.46 7.49
N GLU A 154 6.94 2.89 6.62
CA GLU A 154 7.43 3.55 5.42
C GLU A 154 6.27 3.92 4.47
N LYS A 155 5.35 2.99 4.24
CA LYS A 155 4.19 3.23 3.39
C LYS A 155 3.21 4.22 4.04
N ALA A 156 3.04 4.14 5.36
CA ALA A 156 2.23 5.11 6.10
C ALA A 156 2.77 6.53 5.94
N ILE A 157 4.09 6.71 6.06
CA ILE A 157 4.77 8.00 5.89
C ILE A 157 4.51 8.57 4.48
N GLU A 158 4.65 7.76 3.43
CA GLU A 158 4.42 8.22 2.06
C GLU A 158 2.93 8.58 1.83
N ALA A 159 2.00 7.80 2.36
CA ALA A 159 0.58 8.11 2.28
C ALA A 159 0.22 9.42 3.02
N TYR A 160 0.73 9.64 4.22
CA TYR A 160 0.52 10.90 4.97
C TYR A 160 1.16 12.09 4.27
N LYS A 161 2.35 11.95 3.67
CA LYS A 161 2.96 13.01 2.87
C LYS A 161 2.09 13.36 1.66
N GLU A 162 1.52 12.35 0.98
CA GLU A 162 0.63 12.60 -0.15
C GLU A 162 -0.68 13.27 0.28
N SER A 163 -1.22 12.91 1.44
CA SER A 163 -2.34 13.61 2.07
C SER A 163 -2.00 15.08 2.28
N LEU A 164 -0.87 15.39 2.90
CA LEU A 164 -0.43 16.77 3.18
C LEU A 164 -0.08 17.59 1.92
N ARG A 165 0.35 16.95 0.82
CA ARG A 165 0.50 17.64 -0.48
C ARG A 165 -0.85 18.16 -1.01
N ASN A 166 -1.93 17.44 -0.72
CA ASN A 166 -3.28 17.81 -1.13
C ASN A 166 -3.99 18.72 -0.11
N ASN A 167 -3.70 18.57 1.18
CA ASN A 167 -4.20 19.45 2.26
C ASN A 167 -3.09 19.74 3.28
N PRO A 168 -2.29 20.82 3.08
CA PRO A 168 -1.18 21.15 3.95
C PRO A 168 -1.59 21.56 5.38
N ASN A 169 -2.84 21.92 5.62
CA ASN A 169 -3.32 22.44 6.90
C ASN A 169 -3.94 21.36 7.81
N ASP A 170 -3.73 20.10 7.48
CA ASP A 170 -4.26 18.97 8.24
C ASP A 170 -3.31 18.63 9.41
N ASP A 171 -3.67 19.09 10.59
CA ASP A 171 -2.90 18.89 11.82
C ASP A 171 -2.90 17.42 12.26
N GLU A 172 -4.00 16.72 12.05
CA GLU A 172 -4.13 15.30 12.38
C GLU A 172 -3.18 14.46 11.52
N THR A 173 -3.17 14.71 10.21
CA THR A 173 -2.23 14.03 9.31
C THR A 173 -0.78 14.35 9.64
N ARG A 174 -0.47 15.61 10.05
CA ARG A 174 0.90 15.97 10.50
C ARG A 174 1.30 15.21 11.75
N TYR A 175 0.42 15.10 12.71
CA TYR A 175 0.66 14.32 13.91
C TYR A 175 0.90 12.84 13.60
N ASN A 176 0.03 12.23 12.78
CA ASN A 176 0.15 10.84 12.37
C ASN A 176 1.43 10.56 11.57
N LEU A 177 1.85 11.50 10.71
CA LEU A 177 3.13 11.44 10.01
C LEU A 177 4.30 11.41 10.99
N ALA A 178 4.33 12.32 11.96
CA ALA A 178 5.40 12.38 12.96
C ALA A 178 5.43 11.10 13.82
N LEU A 179 4.27 10.57 14.18
CA LEU A 179 4.15 9.31 14.91
C LEU A 179 4.68 8.13 14.10
N ALA A 180 4.31 8.03 12.81
CA ALA A 180 4.80 6.97 11.92
C ALA A 180 6.32 7.04 11.74
N GLN A 181 6.90 8.23 11.61
CA GLN A 181 8.35 8.44 11.53
C GLN A 181 9.07 7.99 12.80
N LYS A 182 8.49 8.28 13.98
CA LYS A 182 9.03 7.81 15.25
C LYS A 182 8.99 6.29 15.33
N MET A 183 7.84 5.67 15.02
CA MET A 183 7.68 4.22 15.06
C MET A 183 8.63 3.50 14.11
N LEU A 184 8.87 4.05 12.92
CA LEU A 184 9.86 3.52 11.98
C LEU A 184 11.27 3.54 12.56
N LYS A 185 11.66 4.67 13.19
CA LYS A 185 12.96 4.80 13.83
C LYS A 185 13.12 3.79 14.99
N ASP A 186 12.11 3.65 15.83
CA ASP A 186 12.11 2.71 16.94
C ASP A 186 12.19 1.25 16.43
N GLN A 187 11.48 0.92 15.34
CA GLN A 187 11.54 -0.38 14.69
C GLN A 187 12.95 -0.69 14.15
N GLN A 188 13.59 0.29 13.48
CA GLN A 188 14.95 0.14 12.97
C GLN A 188 15.98 0.00 14.09
N GLN A 189 15.82 0.74 15.19
CA GLN A 189 16.70 0.61 16.36
C GLN A 189 16.60 -0.76 17.00
N ASN A 190 15.39 -1.28 17.19
CA ASN A 190 15.17 -2.61 17.74
C ASN A 190 15.76 -3.70 16.83
N GLN A 191 15.60 -3.61 15.51
CA GLN A 191 16.20 -4.56 14.57
C GLN A 191 17.72 -4.56 14.65
N ASN A 192 18.34 -3.38 14.73
CA ASN A 192 19.80 -3.27 14.86
C ASN A 192 20.29 -3.84 16.18
N GLN A 193 19.54 -3.63 17.27
CA GLN A 193 19.88 -4.16 18.59
C GLN A 193 19.76 -5.69 18.63
N ASP A 194 18.73 -6.25 18.00
CA ASP A 194 18.56 -7.70 17.87
C ASP A 194 19.67 -8.34 17.03
N GLN A 195 20.08 -7.70 15.93
CA GLN A 195 21.21 -8.17 15.11
C GLN A 195 22.52 -8.13 15.90
N GLN A 196 22.78 -7.07 16.64
CA GLN A 196 23.97 -6.95 17.49
C GLN A 196 23.99 -8.00 18.60
N ASN A 197 22.85 -8.27 19.23
CA ASN A 197 22.72 -9.31 20.25
C ASN A 197 22.95 -10.71 19.66
N GLN A 198 22.45 -10.99 18.46
CA GLN A 198 22.69 -12.26 17.76
C GLN A 198 24.16 -12.43 17.40
N GLN A 199 24.82 -11.37 16.93
CA GLN A 199 26.24 -11.41 16.60
C GLN A 199 27.10 -11.66 17.86
N ASN A 200 26.81 -10.96 18.95
CA ASN A 200 27.49 -11.17 20.23
C ASN A 200 27.30 -12.60 20.78
N GLN A 201 26.12 -13.19 20.59
CA GLN A 201 25.89 -14.59 20.99
C GLN A 201 26.67 -15.59 20.11
N GLN A 202 26.80 -15.32 18.80
CA GLN A 202 27.61 -16.16 17.92
C GLN A 202 29.11 -16.08 18.27
N GLU A 203 29.62 -14.88 18.53
CA GLU A 203 31.01 -14.68 18.98
C GLU A 203 31.28 -15.42 20.30
N GLN A 204 30.39 -15.29 21.28
CA GLN A 204 30.53 -16.03 22.55
C GLN A 204 30.51 -17.55 22.38
N GLN A 205 29.71 -18.06 21.43
CA GLN A 205 29.69 -19.51 21.13
C GLN A 205 30.99 -19.97 20.44
N GLN A 206 31.54 -19.14 19.55
CA GLN A 206 32.84 -19.45 18.92
C GLN A 206 33.98 -19.43 19.93
N ASP A 207 34.02 -18.44 20.80
CA ASP A 207 35.03 -18.35 21.86
C ASP A 207 34.95 -19.55 22.86
N GLN A 208 33.72 -19.98 23.16
CA GLN A 208 33.55 -21.19 24.01
C GLN A 208 34.01 -22.48 23.31
N GLN A 209 33.77 -22.61 21.98
CA GLN A 209 34.25 -23.77 21.22
C GLN A 209 35.77 -23.75 21.07
N GLN A 210 36.35 -22.59 20.86
CA GLN A 210 37.79 -22.45 20.78
C GLN A 210 38.48 -22.75 22.12
N ASN A 211 37.94 -22.23 23.21
CA ASN A 211 38.43 -22.56 24.57
C ASN A 211 38.32 -24.07 24.91
N GLN A 212 37.27 -24.74 24.43
CA GLN A 212 37.13 -26.18 24.61
C GLN A 212 38.14 -26.96 23.77
N GLN A 213 38.45 -26.52 22.55
CA GLN A 213 39.50 -27.14 21.75
C GLN A 213 40.87 -26.93 22.33
N ASP A 214 41.18 -25.73 22.80
CA ASP A 214 42.46 -25.42 23.45
C ASP A 214 42.64 -26.23 24.74
N GLN A 215 41.59 -26.40 25.55
CA GLN A 215 41.63 -27.24 26.74
C GLN A 215 41.82 -28.74 26.41
N GLN A 216 41.21 -29.22 25.33
CA GLN A 216 41.41 -30.59 24.86
C GLN A 216 42.83 -30.81 24.34
N GLN A 217 43.41 -29.85 23.63
CA GLN A 217 44.81 -29.93 23.19
C GLN A 217 45.76 -29.91 24.36
N GLN A 218 45.55 -29.00 25.33
CA GLN A 218 46.39 -28.99 26.56
C GLN A 218 46.26 -30.27 27.38
N GLN A 219 45.10 -30.87 27.46
CA GLN A 219 44.91 -32.16 28.10
C GLN A 219 45.62 -33.29 27.36
N GLN A 220 45.60 -33.30 26.01
CA GLN A 220 46.33 -34.28 25.22
C GLN A 220 47.85 -34.11 25.36
N GLU A 221 48.36 -32.89 25.35
CA GLU A 221 49.78 -32.61 25.57
C GLU A 221 50.23 -33.00 27.00
N GLN A 222 49.40 -32.70 28.01
CA GLN A 222 49.68 -33.13 29.39
C GLN A 222 49.61 -34.66 29.53
N GLN A 223 48.68 -35.33 28.84
CA GLN A 223 48.65 -36.80 28.87
C GLN A 223 49.89 -37.39 28.18
N GLN A 224 50.34 -36.87 27.04
CA GLN A 224 51.55 -37.31 26.37
C GLN A 224 52.82 -37.05 27.21
N GLN A 225 52.89 -35.90 27.87
CA GLN A 225 53.99 -35.61 28.78
C GLN A 225 53.97 -36.50 30.03
N SER A 226 52.76 -36.80 30.57
CA SER A 226 52.64 -37.69 31.74
C SER A 226 52.96 -39.15 31.39
N GLU A 227 52.62 -39.62 30.15
CA GLU A 227 53.01 -40.95 29.69
C GLU A 227 54.51 -41.08 29.45
N GLN A 228 55.17 -40.01 28.97
CA GLN A 228 56.62 -40.00 28.85
C GLN A 228 57.37 -39.97 30.23
N GLN A 229 56.81 -39.23 31.18
CA GLN A 229 57.38 -39.15 32.54
C GLN A 229 57.05 -40.38 33.38
N GLN A 230 55.95 -41.10 33.18
CA GLN A 230 55.61 -42.35 33.85
C GLN A 230 56.68 -43.48 33.68
N ASN A 231 57.42 -43.44 32.53
CA ASN A 231 58.50 -44.36 32.29
C ASN A 231 59.78 -44.06 33.12
N GLU A 232 59.92 -42.89 33.75
CA GLU A 232 61.10 -42.46 34.45
C GLU A 232 60.86 -42.13 35.95
N MET A 233 59.60 -41.96 36.39
CA MET A 233 59.30 -41.56 37.81
C MET A 233 58.93 -42.72 38.73
N SER A 234 59.40 -42.65 39.96
CA SER A 234 58.91 -43.52 41.03
C SER A 234 57.41 -43.32 41.32
N LYS A 235 56.69 -44.36 41.77
CA LYS A 235 55.25 -44.31 42.08
C LYS A 235 54.84 -43.13 42.97
N GLU A 236 55.68 -42.66 43.82
CA GLU A 236 55.43 -41.54 44.75
C GLU A 236 55.29 -40.19 44.09
N ASN A 237 56.09 -39.94 43.01
CA ASN A 237 55.98 -38.69 42.21
C ASN A 237 54.74 -38.68 41.39
N ALA A 238 54.25 -39.81 40.90
CA ALA A 238 53.02 -39.90 40.11
C ALA A 238 51.76 -39.61 40.97
N GLU A 239 51.75 -40.06 42.25
CA GLU A 239 50.62 -39.74 43.12
C GLU A 239 50.61 -38.28 43.61
N GLN A 240 51.75 -37.65 43.81
CA GLN A 240 51.80 -36.19 44.10
C GLN A 240 51.35 -35.32 42.92
N LEU A 241 51.72 -35.72 41.72
CA LEU A 241 51.28 -34.98 40.54
C LEU A 241 49.77 -35.08 40.31
N LEU A 242 49.21 -36.28 40.50
CA LEU A 242 47.76 -36.51 40.32
C LEU A 242 46.96 -35.70 41.37
N ASN A 243 47.36 -35.61 42.58
CA ASN A 243 46.70 -34.82 43.63
C ASN A 243 46.77 -33.31 43.35
N SER A 244 47.88 -32.81 42.76
CA SER A 244 47.99 -31.37 42.42
C SER A 244 47.02 -30.97 41.26
N VAL A 245 46.86 -31.83 40.26
CA VAL A 245 45.91 -31.55 39.10
C VAL A 245 44.44 -31.56 39.56
N MET A 246 44.07 -32.45 40.48
CA MET A 246 42.74 -32.50 41.07
C MET A 246 42.38 -31.23 41.83
N GLN A 247 43.34 -30.62 42.52
CA GLN A 247 43.13 -29.38 43.25
C GLN A 247 42.94 -28.19 42.36
N ASP A 248 43.69 -28.09 41.22
CA ASP A 248 43.56 -27.06 40.21
C ASP A 248 42.20 -27.13 39.50
N GLU A 249 41.68 -28.33 39.28
CA GLU A 249 40.37 -28.53 38.68
C GLU A 249 39.22 -28.07 39.59
N GLN A 250 39.30 -28.35 40.90
CA GLN A 250 38.33 -27.87 41.89
C GLN A 250 38.33 -26.36 42.00
N ASP A 251 39.48 -25.72 42.03
CA ASP A 251 39.63 -24.26 42.10
C ASP A 251 39.04 -23.56 40.81
N THR A 252 39.18 -24.23 39.66
CA THR A 252 38.63 -23.73 38.41
C THR A 252 37.09 -23.83 38.36
N GLN A 253 36.52 -24.94 38.84
CA GLN A 253 35.06 -25.11 38.96
C GLN A 253 34.43 -24.09 39.92
N ASP A 254 35.09 -23.75 41.01
CA ASP A 254 34.61 -22.77 41.97
C ASP A 254 34.68 -21.34 41.44
N LYS A 255 35.67 -21.02 40.61
CA LYS A 255 35.72 -19.73 39.88
C LYS A 255 34.61 -19.59 38.87
N VAL A 256 34.30 -20.64 38.08
CA VAL A 256 33.21 -20.66 37.11
C VAL A 256 31.85 -20.52 37.80
N LYS A 257 31.60 -21.22 38.89
CA LYS A 257 30.38 -21.08 39.71
C LYS A 257 30.20 -19.67 40.25
N LYS A 258 31.29 -19.04 40.74
CA LYS A 258 31.24 -17.64 41.20
C LYS A 258 30.89 -16.66 40.08
N GLN A 259 31.41 -16.85 38.87
CA GLN A 259 31.05 -16.00 37.71
C GLN A 259 29.59 -16.15 37.27
N GLN A 260 29.04 -17.36 37.27
CA GLN A 260 27.63 -17.61 36.97
C GLN A 260 26.67 -16.96 37.98
N VAL A 261 27.02 -16.95 39.26
CA VAL A 261 26.22 -16.28 40.31
C VAL A 261 26.24 -14.76 40.16
N ILE A 262 27.38 -14.18 39.74
CA ILE A 262 27.50 -12.72 39.54
C ILE A 262 26.66 -12.28 38.33
N GLN A 263 26.61 -13.03 37.21
CA GLN A 263 25.78 -12.72 36.05
C GLN A 263 24.29 -12.89 36.34
N GLY A 264 23.88 -13.88 37.14
CA GLY A 264 22.47 -14.05 37.55
C GLY A 264 21.97 -12.89 38.43
N SER A 265 22.80 -12.32 39.27
CA SER A 265 22.42 -11.21 40.17
C SER A 265 22.34 -9.82 39.46
N GLN A 266 22.96 -9.67 38.29
CA GLN A 266 22.83 -8.43 37.48
C GLN A 266 21.51 -8.40 36.68
N LEU A 267 20.98 -9.55 36.26
CA LEU A 267 19.68 -9.64 35.53
C LEU A 267 18.46 -9.41 36.44
N GLU A 268 18.57 -9.55 37.77
CA GLU A 268 17.46 -9.25 38.70
C GLU A 268 17.33 -7.77 39.10
N LYS A 269 18.27 -6.90 38.70
CA LYS A 269 18.26 -5.47 39.10
C LYS A 269 17.68 -4.52 38.09
N ASP A 270 17.30 -4.97 36.89
CA ASP A 270 16.79 -4.14 35.81
C ASP A 270 15.27 -4.27 35.56
N TRP A 271 14.49 -4.67 36.62
CA TRP A 271 13.00 -4.63 36.62
C TRP A 271 12.46 -3.55 37.53
#